data_a4ac5f8aa540804af472471c6ead39d4
#
_entry.id   a4ac5f8aa540804af472471c6ead39d4
#
_cell.length_a   1.000
_cell.length_b   1.000
_cell.length_c   1.000
_cell.angle_alpha   90.00
_cell.angle_beta   90.00
_cell.angle_gamma   90.00
#
_symmetry.space_group_name_H-M   'P 1'
#
loop_
_entity.id
_entity.type
_entity.pdbx_description
1 polymer ?
#
loop_
_entity_poly.entity_id
_entity_poly.type
_entity_poly.pdbx_seq_one_letter_code
_entity_poly.pdbx_strand_id
1 'polypeptide(L)'
;MALNIRLVEDSDSIDGFETSYCTLNFSGTSVNNVIVNTLRRVLMSLIPSYQFNPENIVIAKNTSIYDNDKMRCRLANFPIYIGKKIFKSMEVINDIDTLEFASELEYKANLGSAEISIVEQKRFEREIDDNLVISINVVNTSDNDLSVMTDNPNVKFYYKKMEIPHIYDVPLLILKLRKDQEFVCNMTADLDIGLFNGIYQPVSNCSIKENGENDYDLYYSSKRQIGERDLLLRACHIIKNKIVLAGRVMAENIRAGGREVIHEGEIDIEGE
;
A
#
# COMPACT_ATOMS: atom_id res chain seq x y z
N MET A 1 20.94 13.74 24.36
CA MET A 1 20.35 14.07 23.02
C MET A 1 18.92 13.59 23.03
N ALA A 2 17.95 14.42 22.63
CA ALA A 2 16.53 14.07 22.74
C ALA A 2 16.12 12.92 21.80
N LEU A 3 16.63 12.93 20.58
CA LEU A 3 16.40 11.90 19.56
C LEU A 3 17.65 11.72 18.73
N ASN A 4 18.08 10.49 18.53
CA ASN A 4 19.12 10.10 17.60
C ASN A 4 18.60 8.96 16.71
N ILE A 5 18.76 9.08 15.39
CA ILE A 5 18.40 8.05 14.42
C ILE A 5 19.65 7.71 13.64
N ARG A 6 20.03 6.44 13.64
CA ARG A 6 21.22 5.94 12.96
C ARG A 6 20.86 4.76 12.06
N LEU A 7 21.34 4.78 10.81
CA LEU A 7 21.34 3.62 9.95
C LEU A 7 22.28 2.57 10.52
N VAL A 8 21.79 1.37 10.77
CA VAL A 8 22.56 0.23 11.27
C VAL A 8 23.00 -0.65 10.11
N GLU A 9 22.05 -0.99 9.27
CA GLU A 9 22.26 -1.87 8.13
C GLU A 9 21.24 -1.57 7.03
N ASP A 10 21.67 -1.64 5.78
CA ASP A 10 20.81 -1.63 4.61
C ASP A 10 21.32 -2.63 3.57
N SER A 11 20.44 -3.07 2.69
CA SER A 11 20.79 -3.91 1.55
C SER A 11 19.91 -3.60 0.35
N ASP A 12 20.52 -3.32 -0.76
CA ASP A 12 19.85 -2.96 -2.01
C ASP A 12 19.31 -4.16 -2.79
N SER A 13 19.80 -5.37 -2.58
CA SER A 13 19.23 -6.59 -3.17
C SER A 13 19.90 -7.86 -2.66
N ILE A 14 19.13 -8.93 -2.60
CA ILE A 14 19.64 -10.28 -2.43
C ILE A 14 19.38 -11.06 -3.73
N ASP A 15 20.47 -11.41 -4.46
CA ASP A 15 20.54 -12.39 -5.57
C ASP A 15 19.29 -12.47 -6.48
N GLY A 16 18.97 -11.42 -7.23
CA GLY A 16 17.91 -11.43 -8.24
C GLY A 16 16.49 -11.43 -7.70
N PHE A 17 16.29 -11.57 -6.38
CA PHE A 17 15.04 -11.27 -5.69
C PHE A 17 15.12 -9.87 -5.10
N GLU A 18 14.26 -9.02 -5.59
CA GLU A 18 14.34 -7.60 -5.34
C GLU A 18 13.69 -7.20 -4.00
N THR A 19 14.01 -7.82 -2.89
CA THR A 19 13.70 -7.31 -1.56
C THR A 19 14.89 -6.55 -1.02
N SER A 20 14.66 -5.30 -0.70
CA SER A 20 15.62 -4.49 0.03
C SER A 20 15.17 -4.34 1.48
N TYR A 21 16.10 -4.21 2.39
CA TYR A 21 15.80 -4.03 3.81
C TYR A 21 16.61 -2.89 4.42
N CYS A 22 16.09 -2.36 5.50
CA CYS A 22 16.73 -1.31 6.27
C CYS A 22 16.54 -1.57 7.76
N THR A 23 17.60 -1.37 8.53
CA THR A 23 17.58 -1.39 9.99
C THR A 23 18.00 -0.02 10.50
N LEU A 24 17.13 0.62 11.26
CA LEU A 24 17.37 1.93 11.88
C LEU A 24 17.38 1.79 13.39
N ASN A 25 18.39 2.36 14.02
CA ASN A 25 18.43 2.49 15.48
C ASN A 25 17.85 3.86 15.90
N PHE A 26 16.91 3.81 16.81
CA PHE A 26 16.29 4.97 17.46
C PHE A 26 16.72 5.01 18.93
N SER A 27 17.41 6.06 19.34
CA SER A 27 17.89 6.20 20.71
C SER A 27 17.74 7.62 21.25
N GLY A 28 17.62 7.75 22.58
CA GLY A 28 17.56 9.03 23.26
C GLY A 28 16.34 9.22 24.16
N THR A 29 16.36 10.24 25.00
CA THR A 29 15.37 10.51 26.05
C THR A 29 13.94 10.75 25.54
N SER A 30 13.78 11.08 24.28
CA SER A 30 12.47 11.27 23.62
C SER A 30 11.97 10.02 22.88
N VAL A 31 12.72 8.92 22.91
CA VAL A 31 12.36 7.67 22.27
C VAL A 31 11.68 6.74 23.25
N ASN A 32 10.59 6.13 22.84
CA ASN A 32 9.91 5.09 23.61
C ASN A 32 9.27 4.07 22.67
N ASN A 33 8.85 2.96 23.20
CA ASN A 33 8.20 1.87 22.45
C ASN A 33 6.97 2.37 21.66
N VAL A 34 6.18 3.29 22.21
CA VAL A 34 4.96 3.80 21.57
C VAL A 34 5.28 4.47 20.23
N ILE A 35 6.32 5.32 20.20
CA ILE A 35 6.75 6.03 18.99
C ILE A 35 7.22 5.04 17.93
N VAL A 36 8.12 4.12 18.30
CA VAL A 36 8.71 3.16 17.36
C VAL A 36 7.66 2.17 16.86
N ASN A 37 6.76 1.71 17.74
CA ASN A 37 5.66 0.82 17.33
C ASN A 37 4.61 1.53 16.47
N THR A 38 4.36 2.81 16.71
CA THR A 38 3.49 3.61 15.82
C THR A 38 4.10 3.70 14.43
N LEU A 39 5.40 3.97 14.34
CA LEU A 39 6.11 4.01 13.06
C LEU A 39 6.03 2.65 12.33
N ARG A 40 6.27 1.54 13.06
CA ARG A 40 6.13 0.19 12.52
C ARG A 40 4.72 -0.08 11.97
N ARG A 41 3.68 0.28 12.72
CA ARG A 41 2.29 0.08 12.30
C ARG A 41 1.96 0.90 11.06
N VAL A 42 2.42 2.14 11.00
CA VAL A 42 2.20 3.02 9.84
C VAL A 42 2.91 2.47 8.61
N LEU A 43 4.16 2.02 8.73
CA LEU A 43 4.92 1.38 7.65
C LEU A 43 4.18 0.18 7.06
N MET A 44 3.57 -0.64 7.91
CA MET A 44 2.86 -1.86 7.46
C MET A 44 1.48 -1.57 6.85
N SER A 45 0.73 -0.61 7.42
CA SER A 45 -0.72 -0.58 7.19
C SER A 45 -1.24 0.68 6.50
N LEU A 46 -0.55 1.81 6.60
CA LEU A 46 -1.13 3.10 6.23
C LEU A 46 -0.51 3.75 5.00
N ILE A 47 0.62 3.25 4.52
CA ILE A 47 1.23 3.80 3.31
C ILE A 47 0.49 3.25 2.09
N PRO A 48 -0.10 4.11 1.24
CA PRO A 48 -0.76 3.69 0.02
C PRO A 48 0.20 3.00 -0.93
N SER A 49 -0.24 1.90 -1.54
CA SER A 49 0.52 1.18 -2.55
C SER A 49 -0.37 0.63 -3.65
N TYR A 50 0.19 0.45 -4.85
CA TYR A 50 -0.50 -0.17 -5.97
C TYR A 50 -0.37 -1.67 -5.92
N GLN A 51 -1.48 -2.39 -6.15
CA GLN A 51 -1.51 -3.85 -6.31
C GLN A 51 -2.61 -4.27 -7.29
N PHE A 52 -2.56 -5.52 -7.74
CA PHE A 52 -3.64 -6.11 -8.51
C PHE A 52 -4.66 -6.73 -7.56
N ASN A 53 -5.78 -6.03 -7.34
CA ASN A 53 -6.87 -6.58 -6.54
C ASN A 53 -7.46 -7.81 -7.24
N PRO A 54 -7.67 -8.95 -6.55
CA PRO A 54 -8.33 -10.12 -7.14
C PRO A 54 -9.68 -9.83 -7.81
N GLU A 55 -10.43 -8.83 -7.32
CA GLU A 55 -11.71 -8.40 -7.89
C GLU A 55 -11.54 -7.70 -9.25
N ASN A 56 -10.40 -7.05 -9.48
CA ASN A 56 -10.04 -6.37 -10.73
C ASN A 56 -9.31 -7.30 -11.72
N ILE A 57 -9.27 -8.62 -11.44
CA ILE A 57 -8.70 -9.64 -12.32
C ILE A 57 -9.83 -10.39 -13.03
N VAL A 58 -10.05 -10.02 -14.30
CA VAL A 58 -11.11 -10.59 -15.13
C VAL A 58 -10.53 -11.70 -15.99
N ILE A 59 -10.85 -12.96 -15.67
CA ILE A 59 -10.45 -14.14 -16.43
C ILE A 59 -11.59 -14.47 -17.40
N ALA A 60 -11.39 -14.17 -18.69
CA ALA A 60 -12.37 -14.40 -19.74
C ALA A 60 -12.38 -15.87 -20.18
N LYS A 61 -11.21 -16.53 -20.25
CA LYS A 61 -11.07 -17.92 -20.59
C LYS A 61 -9.90 -18.57 -19.87
N ASN A 62 -10.13 -19.76 -19.36
CA ASN A 62 -9.12 -20.57 -18.67
C ASN A 62 -9.41 -22.04 -18.87
N THR A 63 -8.59 -22.69 -19.68
CA THR A 63 -8.64 -24.14 -19.88
C THR A 63 -7.42 -24.84 -19.26
N SER A 64 -6.64 -24.12 -18.45
CA SER A 64 -5.48 -24.65 -17.75
C SER A 64 -5.90 -25.61 -16.60
N ILE A 65 -4.92 -26.25 -15.99
CA ILE A 65 -5.13 -27.13 -14.83
C ILE A 65 -5.49 -26.36 -13.54
N TYR A 66 -5.29 -25.05 -13.52
CA TYR A 66 -5.57 -24.20 -12.35
C TYR A 66 -6.97 -23.61 -12.46
N ASP A 67 -7.70 -23.61 -11.37
CA ASP A 67 -8.97 -22.90 -11.29
C ASP A 67 -8.78 -21.37 -11.28
N ASN A 68 -9.85 -20.65 -11.57
CA ASN A 68 -9.81 -19.18 -11.67
C ASN A 68 -9.43 -18.50 -10.36
N ASP A 69 -9.83 -19.05 -9.22
CA ASP A 69 -9.55 -18.41 -7.91
C ASP A 69 -8.07 -18.54 -7.56
N LYS A 70 -7.45 -19.69 -7.82
CA LYS A 70 -6.00 -19.84 -7.68
C LYS A 70 -5.25 -18.91 -8.62
N MET A 71 -5.73 -18.75 -9.87
CA MET A 71 -5.11 -17.82 -10.80
C MET A 71 -5.25 -16.38 -10.35
N ARG A 72 -6.41 -15.95 -9.85
CA ARG A 72 -6.59 -14.62 -9.26
C ARG A 72 -5.64 -14.38 -8.09
N CYS A 73 -5.57 -15.30 -7.13
CA CYS A 73 -4.64 -15.20 -6.00
C CYS A 73 -3.18 -15.11 -6.45
N ARG A 74 -2.79 -15.87 -7.47
CA ARG A 74 -1.43 -15.84 -8.02
C ARG A 74 -1.11 -14.51 -8.70
N LEU A 75 -1.99 -14.03 -9.57
CA LEU A 75 -1.81 -12.80 -10.34
C LEU A 75 -1.86 -11.56 -9.44
N ALA A 76 -2.69 -11.57 -8.40
CA ALA A 76 -2.77 -10.51 -7.41
C ALA A 76 -1.45 -10.26 -6.67
N ASN A 77 -0.61 -11.29 -6.55
CA ASN A 77 0.72 -11.16 -5.92
C ASN A 77 1.84 -10.73 -6.88
N PHE A 78 1.53 -10.36 -8.12
CA PHE A 78 2.54 -9.84 -9.03
C PHE A 78 2.99 -8.46 -8.55
N PRO A 79 4.31 -8.24 -8.39
CA PRO A 79 4.82 -6.97 -7.87
C PRO A 79 4.64 -5.85 -8.89
N ILE A 80 4.36 -4.65 -8.42
CA ILE A 80 4.31 -3.44 -9.24
C ILE A 80 5.48 -2.54 -8.85
N TYR A 81 6.46 -2.39 -9.74
CA TYR A 81 7.65 -1.57 -9.52
C TYR A 81 7.43 -0.15 -10.06
N ILE A 82 7.17 0.80 -9.19
CA ILE A 82 6.89 2.20 -9.58
C ILE A 82 8.16 2.99 -9.90
N GLY A 83 9.31 2.58 -9.35
CA GLY A 83 10.57 3.29 -9.48
C GLY A 83 11.19 3.29 -10.88
N LYS A 84 10.66 2.54 -11.86
CA LYS A 84 11.12 2.62 -13.25
C LYS A 84 10.66 3.92 -13.90
N LYS A 85 11.48 4.48 -14.78
CA LYS A 85 11.23 5.74 -15.50
C LYS A 85 9.86 5.83 -16.18
N ILE A 86 9.24 4.68 -16.49
CA ILE A 86 7.94 4.56 -17.14
C ILE A 86 6.81 5.04 -16.22
N PHE A 87 6.96 4.87 -14.91
CA PHE A 87 5.94 5.20 -13.91
C PHE A 87 6.21 6.51 -13.16
N LYS A 88 7.08 7.38 -13.67
CA LYS A 88 7.31 8.70 -13.06
C LYS A 88 6.03 9.50 -12.84
N SER A 89 5.00 9.26 -13.62
CA SER A 89 3.69 9.88 -13.46
C SER A 89 2.78 9.14 -12.46
N MET A 90 3.15 7.93 -11.99
CA MET A 90 2.56 7.29 -10.81
C MET A 90 3.17 7.83 -9.50
N GLU A 91 3.99 8.88 -9.55
CA GLU A 91 4.48 9.66 -8.40
C GLU A 91 3.36 10.26 -7.53
N VAL A 92 2.13 10.06 -7.96
CA VAL A 92 0.92 10.38 -7.18
C VAL A 92 0.92 9.73 -5.78
N ILE A 93 1.67 8.65 -5.57
CA ILE A 93 1.90 8.12 -4.21
C ILE A 93 2.69 9.11 -3.34
N ASN A 94 3.34 10.11 -3.93
CA ASN A 94 4.00 11.22 -3.22
C ASN A 94 3.06 12.39 -2.94
N ASP A 95 1.82 12.33 -3.41
CA ASP A 95 0.86 13.39 -3.20
C ASP A 95 0.54 13.49 -1.70
N ILE A 96 0.75 14.68 -1.16
CA ILE A 96 0.45 15.02 0.23
C ILE A 96 -1.02 14.71 0.53
N ASP A 97 -1.91 14.97 -0.42
CA ASP A 97 -3.35 14.71 -0.29
C ASP A 97 -3.67 13.23 -0.09
N THR A 98 -2.94 12.33 -0.77
CA THR A 98 -3.11 10.87 -0.60
C THR A 98 -2.65 10.42 0.80
N LEU A 99 -1.58 11.00 1.34
CA LEU A 99 -1.09 10.70 2.69
C LEU A 99 -1.99 11.30 3.78
N GLU A 100 -2.57 12.48 3.55
CA GLU A 100 -3.58 13.07 4.42
C GLU A 100 -4.84 12.21 4.46
N PHE A 101 -5.30 11.74 3.31
CA PHE A 101 -6.44 10.86 3.19
C PHE A 101 -6.25 9.51 3.93
N ALA A 102 -5.07 8.87 3.80
CA ALA A 102 -4.78 7.64 4.55
C ALA A 102 -4.86 7.85 6.08
N SER A 103 -4.46 9.03 6.56
CA SER A 103 -4.56 9.40 7.98
C SER A 103 -6.01 9.59 8.44
N GLU A 104 -6.86 10.18 7.61
CA GLU A 104 -8.30 10.36 7.87
C GLU A 104 -9.05 9.04 7.85
N LEU A 105 -8.71 8.12 6.92
CA LEU A 105 -9.36 6.82 6.81
C LEU A 105 -9.19 5.99 8.08
N GLU A 106 -7.97 5.90 8.62
CA GLU A 106 -7.77 5.17 9.87
C GLU A 106 -8.54 5.78 11.04
N TYR A 107 -8.61 7.10 11.12
CA TYR A 107 -9.40 7.79 12.14
C TYR A 107 -10.88 7.40 12.05
N LYS A 108 -11.46 7.45 10.85
CA LYS A 108 -12.86 7.07 10.62
C LYS A 108 -13.11 5.58 10.86
N ALA A 109 -12.20 4.70 10.45
CA ALA A 109 -12.29 3.26 10.69
C ALA A 109 -12.38 2.93 12.18
N ASN A 110 -11.61 3.64 13.02
CA ASN A 110 -11.63 3.47 14.47
C ASN A 110 -12.91 4.00 15.13
N LEU A 111 -13.64 4.93 14.48
CA LEU A 111 -14.92 5.44 14.96
C LEU A 111 -16.12 4.52 14.66
N GLY A 112 -15.91 3.43 13.89
CA GLY A 112 -16.97 2.44 13.60
C GLY A 112 -18.12 2.99 12.72
N SER A 113 -17.90 4.09 12.01
CA SER A 113 -18.93 4.69 11.18
C SER A 113 -19.10 3.96 9.84
N ALA A 114 -20.34 3.50 9.56
CA ALA A 114 -20.71 2.87 8.30
C ALA A 114 -20.56 3.80 7.06
N GLU A 115 -20.29 5.08 7.27
CA GLU A 115 -20.10 6.09 6.22
C GLU A 115 -18.76 5.97 5.47
N ILE A 116 -17.82 5.14 5.98
CA ILE A 116 -16.52 4.94 5.38
C ILE A 116 -16.64 4.42 3.93
N SER A 117 -17.56 3.49 3.68
CA SER A 117 -17.67 2.81 2.38
C SER A 117 -18.00 3.72 1.20
N ILE A 118 -18.73 4.82 1.43
CA ILE A 118 -19.19 5.73 0.36
C ILE A 118 -18.13 6.78 0.03
N VAL A 119 -17.37 7.24 1.03
CA VAL A 119 -16.30 8.23 0.84
C VAL A 119 -15.06 7.58 0.24
N GLU A 120 -14.78 6.34 0.59
CA GLU A 120 -13.70 5.52 0.04
C GLU A 120 -13.85 5.30 -1.45
N GLN A 121 -15.02 4.85 -1.90
CA GLN A 121 -15.30 4.62 -3.31
C GLN A 121 -15.09 5.88 -4.17
N LYS A 122 -15.45 7.06 -3.69
CA LYS A 122 -15.37 8.30 -4.48
C LYS A 122 -13.98 8.91 -4.62
N ARG A 123 -13.04 8.65 -3.70
CA ARG A 123 -11.68 9.23 -3.77
C ARG A 123 -10.67 8.32 -4.46
N PHE A 124 -10.87 7.00 -4.39
CA PHE A 124 -10.08 6.03 -5.17
C PHE A 124 -10.67 5.71 -6.55
N GLU A 125 -11.88 6.19 -6.86
CA GLU A 125 -12.41 6.30 -8.23
C GLU A 125 -11.60 7.33 -9.04
N ARG A 126 -10.27 7.17 -9.05
CA ARG A 126 -9.49 7.73 -10.16
C ARG A 126 -9.92 6.97 -11.39
N GLU A 127 -10.19 7.73 -12.43
CA GLU A 127 -10.56 7.18 -13.72
C GLU A 127 -9.71 5.95 -14.01
N ILE A 128 -10.36 4.80 -14.13
CA ILE A 128 -9.76 3.48 -14.40
C ILE A 128 -8.76 3.53 -15.57
N ASP A 129 -8.87 4.57 -16.37
CA ASP A 129 -8.05 4.87 -17.56
C ASP A 129 -6.57 5.17 -17.26
N ASP A 130 -6.21 5.57 -16.04
CA ASP A 130 -4.84 5.94 -15.68
C ASP A 130 -4.07 4.82 -14.98
N ASN A 131 -4.68 3.65 -14.79
CA ASN A 131 -4.08 2.53 -14.09
C ASN A 131 -3.21 1.65 -15.00
N LEU A 132 -2.28 0.92 -14.40
CA LEU A 132 -1.53 -0.14 -15.07
C LEU A 132 -2.47 -1.32 -15.35
N VAL A 133 -2.55 -1.74 -16.62
CA VAL A 133 -3.30 -2.92 -17.05
C VAL A 133 -2.35 -3.94 -17.67
N ILE A 134 -2.49 -5.20 -17.28
CA ILE A 134 -1.81 -6.32 -17.95
C ILE A 134 -2.87 -7.17 -18.65
N SER A 135 -2.71 -7.33 -19.96
CA SER A 135 -3.57 -8.18 -20.79
C SER A 135 -2.82 -9.43 -21.21
N ILE A 136 -3.39 -10.58 -20.92
CA ILE A 136 -2.83 -11.91 -21.21
C ILE A 136 -3.79 -12.60 -22.19
N ASN A 137 -3.30 -13.01 -23.36
CA ASN A 137 -4.08 -13.75 -24.34
C ASN A 137 -3.21 -14.81 -25.00
N VAL A 138 -3.11 -15.98 -24.37
CA VAL A 138 -2.16 -17.03 -24.78
C VAL A 138 -2.89 -18.33 -25.03
N VAL A 139 -2.61 -18.91 -26.21
CA VAL A 139 -3.05 -20.26 -26.59
C VAL A 139 -1.81 -21.11 -26.86
N ASN A 140 -1.74 -22.31 -26.34
CA ASN A 140 -0.68 -23.25 -26.68
C ASN A 140 -1.11 -24.19 -27.81
N THR A 141 -0.58 -23.94 -29.00
CA THR A 141 -0.82 -24.78 -30.20
C THR A 141 0.29 -25.81 -30.42
N SER A 142 1.32 -25.84 -29.57
CA SER A 142 2.43 -26.79 -29.67
C SER A 142 2.12 -28.12 -28.97
N ASP A 143 2.82 -29.18 -29.37
CA ASP A 143 2.71 -30.49 -28.70
C ASP A 143 3.37 -30.52 -27.32
N ASN A 144 4.20 -29.53 -27.00
CA ASN A 144 4.93 -29.44 -25.73
C ASN A 144 4.24 -28.46 -24.77
N ASP A 145 4.50 -28.61 -23.47
CA ASP A 145 4.06 -27.67 -22.45
C ASP A 145 4.67 -26.29 -22.69
N LEU A 146 3.83 -25.25 -22.74
CA LEU A 146 4.21 -23.87 -22.88
C LEU A 146 4.29 -23.19 -21.51
N SER A 147 5.48 -22.74 -21.12
CA SER A 147 5.61 -21.85 -19.96
C SER A 147 5.30 -20.42 -20.38
N VAL A 148 4.18 -19.89 -19.91
CA VAL A 148 3.76 -18.50 -20.16
C VAL A 148 4.43 -17.61 -19.13
N MET A 149 5.35 -16.78 -19.60
CA MET A 149 6.09 -15.81 -18.79
C MET A 149 5.57 -14.40 -19.08
N THR A 150 5.90 -13.43 -18.24
CA THR A 150 5.47 -12.03 -18.42
C THR A 150 6.09 -11.34 -19.64
N ASP A 151 7.20 -11.84 -20.18
CA ASP A 151 7.85 -11.38 -21.42
C ASP A 151 7.30 -12.04 -22.70
N ASN A 152 6.30 -12.92 -22.57
CA ASN A 152 5.66 -13.55 -23.72
C ASN A 152 5.03 -12.47 -24.62
N PRO A 153 5.18 -12.53 -25.97
CA PRO A 153 4.62 -11.53 -26.89
C PRO A 153 3.10 -11.31 -26.78
N ASN A 154 2.38 -12.30 -26.27
CA ASN A 154 0.93 -12.26 -26.05
C ASN A 154 0.56 -11.77 -24.64
N VAL A 155 1.52 -11.31 -23.84
CA VAL A 155 1.34 -10.61 -22.57
C VAL A 155 1.68 -9.15 -22.79
N LYS A 156 0.68 -8.28 -22.72
CA LYS A 156 0.81 -6.86 -23.03
C LYS A 156 0.57 -6.01 -21.79
N PHE A 157 1.33 -4.94 -21.70
CA PHE A 157 1.27 -3.97 -20.62
C PHE A 157 0.75 -2.65 -21.16
N TYR A 158 -0.21 -2.06 -20.47
CA TYR A 158 -0.78 -0.77 -20.82
C TYR A 158 -0.73 0.16 -19.62
N TYR A 159 -0.39 1.42 -19.88
CA TYR A 159 -0.48 2.49 -18.90
C TYR A 159 -1.07 3.72 -19.58
N LYS A 160 -2.10 4.32 -19.00
CA LYS A 160 -2.87 5.41 -19.63
C LYS A 160 -3.34 5.07 -21.05
N LYS A 161 -3.86 3.86 -21.23
CA LYS A 161 -4.31 3.30 -22.53
C LYS A 161 -3.21 3.14 -23.58
N MET A 162 -1.96 3.45 -23.28
CA MET A 162 -0.82 3.26 -24.19
C MET A 162 -0.11 1.95 -23.87
N GLU A 163 0.24 1.19 -24.89
CA GLU A 163 1.07 -0.01 -24.73
C GLU A 163 2.47 0.42 -24.29
N ILE A 164 2.97 -0.20 -23.24
CA ILE A 164 4.30 0.04 -22.66
C ILE A 164 5.17 -1.21 -22.73
N PRO A 165 6.49 -1.07 -22.70
CA PRO A 165 7.39 -2.22 -22.64
C PRO A 165 7.18 -3.06 -21.40
N HIS A 166 7.68 -4.31 -21.43
CA HIS A 166 7.74 -5.21 -20.29
C HIS A 166 8.36 -4.53 -19.06
N ILE A 167 7.66 -4.63 -17.92
CA ILE A 167 7.99 -3.85 -16.71
C ILE A 167 8.92 -4.59 -15.74
N TYR A 168 9.11 -5.90 -15.89
CA TYR A 168 9.92 -6.71 -15.00
C TYR A 168 11.33 -6.89 -15.57
N ASP A 169 12.36 -6.79 -14.73
CA ASP A 169 13.75 -7.04 -15.13
C ASP A 169 14.00 -8.52 -15.37
N VAL A 170 13.34 -9.37 -14.56
CA VAL A 170 13.34 -10.83 -14.71
C VAL A 170 11.91 -11.27 -15.04
N PRO A 171 11.70 -12.02 -16.14
CA PRO A 171 10.38 -12.52 -16.49
C PRO A 171 9.79 -13.39 -15.39
N LEU A 172 8.52 -13.16 -15.03
CA LEU A 172 7.80 -13.92 -14.02
C LEU A 172 6.95 -15.00 -14.69
N LEU A 173 6.92 -16.19 -14.12
CA LEU A 173 6.07 -17.28 -14.60
C LEU A 173 4.61 -17.02 -14.23
N ILE A 174 3.74 -16.88 -15.22
CA ILE A 174 2.29 -16.75 -15.06
C ILE A 174 1.69 -18.14 -14.82
N LEU A 175 1.77 -19.04 -15.80
CA LEU A 175 1.29 -20.40 -15.72
C LEU A 175 1.97 -21.29 -16.78
N LYS A 176 1.69 -22.60 -16.73
CA LYS A 176 2.04 -23.54 -17.80
C LYS A 176 0.77 -24.02 -18.48
N LEU A 177 0.76 -24.01 -19.81
CA LEU A 177 -0.32 -24.49 -20.65
C LEU A 177 0.11 -25.77 -21.38
N ARG A 178 -0.71 -26.81 -21.31
CA ARG A 178 -0.56 -28.00 -22.15
C ARG A 178 -1.07 -27.71 -23.57
N LYS A 179 -0.86 -28.66 -24.47
CA LYS A 179 -1.39 -28.57 -25.83
C LYS A 179 -2.89 -28.24 -25.83
N ASP A 180 -3.29 -27.34 -26.72
CA ASP A 180 -4.66 -26.85 -26.93
C ASP A 180 -5.31 -26.14 -25.73
N GLN A 181 -4.50 -25.81 -24.71
CA GLN A 181 -4.96 -25.00 -23.60
C GLN A 181 -4.75 -23.51 -23.87
N GLU A 182 -5.65 -22.71 -23.29
CA GLU A 182 -5.66 -21.26 -23.50
C GLU A 182 -5.95 -20.55 -22.16
N PHE A 183 -5.38 -19.34 -22.05
CA PHE A 183 -5.61 -18.45 -20.92
C PHE A 183 -5.77 -17.00 -21.40
N VAL A 184 -6.94 -16.42 -21.12
CA VAL A 184 -7.27 -15.02 -21.45
C VAL A 184 -7.69 -14.30 -20.18
N CYS A 185 -6.95 -13.25 -19.84
CA CYS A 185 -7.13 -12.50 -18.60
C CYS A 185 -6.74 -11.05 -18.78
N ASN A 186 -7.50 -10.15 -18.17
CA ASN A 186 -7.13 -8.75 -17.98
C ASN A 186 -7.06 -8.46 -16.49
N MET A 187 -6.01 -7.80 -16.04
CA MET A 187 -5.83 -7.39 -14.65
C MET A 187 -5.46 -5.91 -14.58
N THR A 188 -6.13 -5.20 -13.69
CA THR A 188 -5.92 -3.75 -13.50
C THR A 188 -5.37 -3.51 -12.10
N ALA A 189 -4.33 -2.69 -12.04
CA ALA A 189 -3.77 -2.26 -10.77
C ALA A 189 -4.69 -1.26 -10.07
N ASP A 190 -4.70 -1.30 -8.76
CA ASP A 190 -5.50 -0.43 -7.91
C ASP A 190 -4.62 0.14 -6.78
N LEU A 191 -5.00 1.28 -6.20
CA LEU A 191 -4.31 1.95 -5.11
C LEU A 191 -5.14 1.86 -3.84
N ASP A 192 -4.56 1.29 -2.79
CA ASP A 192 -5.21 1.20 -1.47
C ASP A 192 -4.16 1.09 -0.35
N ILE A 193 -4.58 0.93 0.88
CA ILE A 193 -3.74 0.81 2.07
C ILE A 193 -3.83 -0.58 2.69
N GLY A 194 -2.73 -1.01 3.32
CA GLY A 194 -2.63 -2.31 3.98
C GLY A 194 -3.59 -2.52 5.15
N LEU A 195 -4.20 -1.45 5.66
CA LEU A 195 -5.20 -1.52 6.75
C LEU A 195 -6.47 -2.28 6.31
N PHE A 196 -6.94 -2.06 5.09
CA PHE A 196 -8.14 -2.71 4.56
C PHE A 196 -7.86 -4.06 3.93
N ASN A 197 -6.73 -4.16 3.21
CA ASN A 197 -6.33 -5.42 2.60
C ASN A 197 -4.81 -5.55 2.63
N GLY A 198 -4.31 -6.60 3.28
CA GLY A 198 -2.88 -6.87 3.45
C GLY A 198 -2.08 -6.99 2.15
N ILE A 199 -2.75 -7.15 1.00
CA ILE A 199 -2.10 -7.18 -0.31
C ILE A 199 -1.41 -5.84 -0.61
N TYR A 200 -1.98 -4.71 -0.14
CA TYR A 200 -1.46 -3.36 -0.33
C TYR A 200 -0.37 -2.95 0.67
N GLN A 201 0.11 -3.88 1.50
CA GLN A 201 1.24 -3.58 2.38
C GLN A 201 2.52 -3.38 1.55
N PRO A 202 3.18 -2.21 1.63
CA PRO A 202 4.39 -1.94 0.85
C PRO A 202 5.65 -2.58 1.45
N VAL A 203 5.55 -3.08 2.69
CA VAL A 203 6.61 -3.81 3.38
C VAL A 203 6.23 -5.27 3.57
N SER A 204 7.20 -6.16 3.40
CA SER A 204 6.98 -7.60 3.59
C SER A 204 7.18 -8.03 5.04
N ASN A 205 8.06 -7.36 5.77
CA ASN A 205 8.33 -7.59 7.18
C ASN A 205 8.66 -6.26 7.87
N CYS A 206 8.23 -6.11 9.11
CA CYS A 206 8.59 -4.96 9.94
C CYS A 206 8.60 -5.35 11.41
N SER A 207 9.76 -5.29 12.05
CA SER A 207 9.95 -5.71 13.44
C SER A 207 10.71 -4.68 14.25
N ILE A 208 10.54 -4.75 15.57
CA ILE A 208 11.23 -3.90 16.54
C ILE A 208 12.02 -4.81 17.47
N LYS A 209 13.25 -4.42 17.74
CA LYS A 209 14.09 -5.01 18.77
C LYS A 209 14.43 -3.95 19.81
N GLU A 210 14.18 -4.23 21.07
CA GLU A 210 14.58 -3.40 22.20
C GLU A 210 16.00 -3.77 22.61
N ASN A 211 16.91 -2.81 22.63
CA ASN A 211 18.32 -2.99 23.00
C ASN A 211 18.60 -2.51 24.44
N GLY A 212 17.71 -1.70 25.00
CA GLY A 212 17.81 -1.13 26.34
C GLY A 212 16.78 -0.02 26.55
N GLU A 213 16.88 0.67 27.66
CA GLU A 213 15.98 1.79 27.96
C GLU A 213 16.14 2.89 26.89
N ASN A 214 15.03 3.25 26.21
CA ASN A 214 14.98 4.26 25.16
C ASN A 214 15.94 3.98 23.97
N ASP A 215 16.17 2.70 23.65
CA ASP A 215 17.03 2.27 22.53
C ASP A 215 16.37 1.09 21.79
N TYR A 216 16.00 1.32 20.53
CA TYR A 216 15.22 0.40 19.70
C TYR A 216 15.79 0.32 18.30
N ASP A 217 15.91 -0.90 17.77
CA ASP A 217 16.15 -1.13 16.35
C ASP A 217 14.82 -1.43 15.65
N LEU A 218 14.54 -0.67 14.59
CA LEU A 218 13.43 -0.89 13.67
C LEU A 218 13.98 -1.52 12.39
N TYR A 219 13.61 -2.76 12.14
CA TYR A 219 13.88 -3.45 10.90
C TYR A 219 12.64 -3.42 10.00
N TYR A 220 12.80 -3.15 8.72
CA TYR A 220 11.74 -3.33 7.72
C TYR A 220 12.33 -3.70 6.37
N SER A 221 11.53 -4.48 5.59
CA SER A 221 11.89 -4.98 4.26
C SER A 221 10.86 -4.47 3.26
N SER A 222 11.31 -3.72 2.28
CA SER A 222 10.47 -3.16 1.21
C SER A 222 10.11 -4.22 0.17
N LYS A 223 8.89 -4.16 -0.37
CA LYS A 223 8.50 -4.89 -1.59
C LYS A 223 8.95 -4.15 -2.87
N ARG A 224 9.85 -3.18 -2.77
CA ARG A 224 10.47 -2.38 -3.85
C ARG A 224 9.54 -1.54 -4.73
N GLN A 225 8.29 -1.45 -4.39
CA GLN A 225 7.43 -0.47 -5.05
C GLN A 225 7.84 0.95 -4.65
N ILE A 226 8.23 1.12 -3.39
CA ILE A 226 8.68 2.38 -2.78
C ILE A 226 10.02 2.09 -2.10
N GLY A 227 11.00 2.96 -2.31
CA GLY A 227 12.31 2.83 -1.66
C GLY A 227 12.23 2.96 -0.14
N GLU A 228 13.16 2.34 0.60
CA GLU A 228 13.15 2.28 2.07
C GLU A 228 13.13 3.67 2.70
N ARG A 229 13.93 4.59 2.18
CA ARG A 229 13.98 5.96 2.65
C ARG A 229 12.64 6.67 2.44
N ASP A 230 12.02 6.49 1.29
CA ASP A 230 10.74 7.11 0.96
C ASP A 230 9.61 6.51 1.78
N LEU A 231 9.64 5.21 2.08
CA LEU A 231 8.72 4.56 3.02
C LEU A 231 8.77 5.23 4.40
N LEU A 232 9.97 5.45 4.92
CA LEU A 232 10.17 6.11 6.23
C LEU A 232 9.65 7.55 6.21
N LEU A 233 9.98 8.32 5.19
CA LEU A 233 9.52 9.70 5.05
C LEU A 233 8.00 9.79 4.98
N ARG A 234 7.35 8.91 4.21
CA ARG A 234 5.89 8.83 4.13
C ARG A 234 5.26 8.45 5.45
N ALA A 235 5.84 7.47 6.15
CA ALA A 235 5.36 7.10 7.49
C ALA A 235 5.42 8.27 8.46
N CYS A 236 6.51 9.05 8.46
CA CYS A 236 6.63 10.26 9.27
C CYS A 236 5.59 11.33 8.89
N HIS A 237 5.33 11.52 7.59
CA HIS A 237 4.28 12.44 7.12
C HIS A 237 2.89 12.03 7.62
N ILE A 238 2.53 10.75 7.49
CA ILE A 238 1.25 10.22 7.96
C ILE A 238 1.11 10.44 9.47
N ILE A 239 2.14 10.17 10.27
CA ILE A 239 2.11 10.38 11.73
C ILE A 239 1.92 11.85 12.05
N LYS A 240 2.63 12.75 11.37
CA LYS A 240 2.46 14.20 11.53
C LYS A 240 1.02 14.62 11.25
N ASN A 241 0.44 14.19 10.14
CA ASN A 241 -0.94 14.54 9.76
C ASN A 241 -1.96 14.00 10.77
N LYS A 242 -1.75 12.79 11.30
CA LYS A 242 -2.59 12.22 12.37
C LYS A 242 -2.56 13.05 13.65
N ILE A 243 -1.38 13.54 14.06
CA ILE A 243 -1.26 14.41 15.23
C ILE A 243 -2.00 15.73 15.00
N VAL A 244 -1.85 16.33 13.81
CA VAL A 244 -2.56 17.58 13.45
C VAL A 244 -4.08 17.36 13.45
N LEU A 245 -4.55 16.26 12.86
CA LEU A 245 -5.97 15.90 12.84
C LEU A 245 -6.53 15.71 14.25
N ALA A 246 -5.84 14.95 15.10
CA ALA A 246 -6.23 14.76 16.48
C ALA A 246 -6.32 16.09 17.25
N GLY A 247 -5.38 17.01 17.03
CA GLY A 247 -5.41 18.36 17.62
C GLY A 247 -6.62 19.19 17.19
N ARG A 248 -7.01 19.10 15.91
CA ARG A 248 -8.21 19.79 15.38
C ARG A 248 -9.48 19.23 16.05
N VAL A 249 -9.65 17.91 16.07
CA VAL A 249 -10.82 17.25 16.66
C VAL A 249 -10.94 17.57 18.15
N MET A 250 -9.84 17.56 18.90
CA MET A 250 -9.84 17.96 20.32
C MET A 250 -10.30 19.40 20.49
N ALA A 251 -9.76 20.33 19.66
CA ALA A 251 -10.15 21.74 19.73
C ALA A 251 -11.64 21.97 19.40
N GLU A 252 -12.19 21.22 18.44
CA GLU A 252 -13.61 21.28 18.10
C GLU A 252 -14.50 20.75 19.23
N ASN A 253 -14.15 19.63 19.84
CA ASN A 253 -14.88 19.05 20.97
C ASN A 253 -14.86 19.96 22.20
N ILE A 254 -13.73 20.60 22.51
CA ILE A 254 -13.63 21.58 23.60
C ILE A 254 -14.56 22.79 23.33
N ARG A 255 -14.62 23.27 22.09
CA ARG A 255 -15.52 24.39 21.73
C ARG A 255 -17.00 23.99 21.79
N ALA A 256 -17.34 22.76 21.38
CA ALA A 256 -18.71 22.24 21.47
C ALA A 256 -19.16 22.08 22.93
N GLY A 257 -18.34 21.42 23.77
CA GLY A 257 -18.64 21.28 25.19
C GLY A 257 -18.71 22.59 25.97
N GLY A 258 -17.90 23.59 25.58
CA GLY A 258 -18.02 24.93 26.16
C GLY A 258 -19.33 25.67 25.82
N ARG A 259 -19.94 25.36 24.68
CA ARG A 259 -21.27 25.91 24.32
C ARG A 259 -22.40 25.25 25.10
N GLU A 260 -22.32 23.95 25.33
CA GLU A 260 -23.33 23.22 26.14
C GLU A 260 -23.35 23.71 27.60
N VAL A 261 -22.20 23.94 28.20
CA VAL A 261 -22.07 24.45 29.57
C VAL A 261 -22.63 25.89 29.70
N ILE A 262 -22.52 26.73 28.69
CA ILE A 262 -23.08 28.08 28.69
C ILE A 262 -24.63 28.03 28.58
N HIS A 263 -25.16 27.08 27.81
CA HIS A 263 -26.65 26.93 27.71
C HIS A 263 -27.26 26.36 28.97
N GLU A 264 -26.64 25.40 29.64
CA GLU A 264 -27.13 24.87 30.92
C GLU A 264 -27.03 25.90 32.06
N GLY A 265 -26.02 26.78 32.04
CA GLY A 265 -25.89 27.86 33.02
C GLY A 265 -26.86 29.02 32.83
N GLU A 266 -27.42 29.24 31.64
CA GLU A 266 -28.45 30.27 31.41
C GLU A 266 -29.85 29.79 31.84
N ILE A 267 -30.11 28.50 31.94
CA ILE A 267 -31.40 27.94 32.36
C ILE A 267 -31.56 27.99 33.89
N ASP A 268 -30.48 27.99 34.65
CA ASP A 268 -30.50 28.00 36.12
C ASP A 268 -30.63 29.43 36.74
N ILE A 269 -30.61 30.48 35.93
CA ILE A 269 -30.69 31.88 36.44
C ILE A 269 -32.14 32.45 36.36
N GLU A 270 -33.08 31.82 35.66
CA GLU A 270 -34.47 32.26 35.56
C GLU A 270 -35.46 31.50 36.47
N GLY A 271 -34.96 30.74 37.44
CA GLY A 271 -35.76 29.85 38.32
C GLY A 271 -35.83 30.22 39.80
N GLU A 272 -35.57 31.46 40.25
CA GLU A 272 -35.86 31.93 41.60
C GLU A 272 -36.68 33.26 41.60
#